data_9891c11b7a37ce054094f7cacc5a58d4
#
_entry.id   9891c11b7a37ce054094f7cacc5a58d4
#
_cell.length_a   1.000
_cell.length_b   1.000
_cell.length_c   1.000
_cell.angle_alpha   90.00
_cell.angle_beta   90.00
_cell.angle_gamma   90.00
#
_symmetry.space_group_name_H-M   'P 1'
#
loop_
_entity.id
_entity.type
_entity.pdbx_description
1 polymer ?
#
loop_
_entity_poly.entity_id
_entity_poly.type
_entity_poly.pdbx_seq_one_letter_code
_entity_poly.pdbx_strand_id
1 'polypeptide(L)'
;MEEFRIDMRKPEEADPAEGVRCAQLCFKINHTMPMTEEYNRLVSELFMGNIGERSRIMPPLTVVRGNSVKIGRNVVVMNNSLFMAAGSITIEDDVMVAANVQLISNNHDLYDHQILTCKPVRLKRNCWIGAGATILPGITVGENAV
;
A
#
# COMPACT_ATOMS: atom_id res chain seq x y z
N MET A 1 -7.26 -2.03 17.55
CA MET A 1 -7.39 -1.16 16.38
C MET A 1 -8.82 -1.12 15.93
N GLU A 2 -9.33 0.06 15.73
CA GLU A 2 -10.72 0.22 15.34
C GLU A 2 -10.94 -0.16 13.88
N GLU A 3 -11.98 -0.95 13.65
CA GLU A 3 -12.51 -1.21 12.33
C GLU A 3 -13.41 -0.05 11.91
N PHE A 4 -13.27 0.39 10.68
CA PHE A 4 -14.24 1.29 10.08
C PHE A 4 -14.79 0.70 8.79
N ARG A 5 -15.87 1.28 8.28
CA ARG A 5 -16.59 0.74 7.13
C ARG A 5 -16.71 1.77 6.03
N ILE A 6 -16.66 1.30 4.79
CA ILE A 6 -16.84 2.12 3.59
C ILE A 6 -17.97 1.49 2.79
N ASP A 7 -19.02 2.25 2.53
CA ASP A 7 -20.07 1.83 1.60
C ASP A 7 -19.68 2.21 0.17
N MET A 8 -19.38 1.21 -0.63
CA MET A 8 -18.93 1.39 -2.02
C MET A 8 -20.00 2.04 -2.91
N ARG A 9 -21.27 2.04 -2.49
CA ARG A 9 -22.36 2.67 -3.21
C ARG A 9 -22.41 4.18 -2.99
N LYS A 10 -21.70 4.69 -2.00
CA LYS A 10 -21.66 6.12 -1.66
C LYS A 10 -20.36 6.74 -2.19
N PRO A 11 -20.44 7.63 -3.21
CA PRO A 11 -19.25 8.22 -3.81
C PRO A 11 -18.35 8.97 -2.82
N GLU A 12 -18.94 9.60 -1.80
CA GLU A 12 -18.19 10.33 -0.76
C GLU A 12 -17.35 9.39 0.11
N GLU A 13 -17.72 8.11 0.22
CA GLU A 13 -16.97 7.09 0.95
C GLU A 13 -16.05 6.30 0.02
N ALA A 14 -16.57 5.89 -1.14
CA ALA A 14 -15.85 5.07 -2.11
C ALA A 14 -14.68 5.81 -2.76
N ASP A 15 -14.80 7.12 -2.94
CA ASP A 15 -13.79 7.99 -3.55
C ASP A 15 -13.32 7.46 -4.92
N PRO A 16 -14.20 7.41 -5.93
CA PRO A 16 -13.83 6.85 -7.23
C PRO A 16 -12.71 7.61 -7.93
N ALA A 17 -12.56 8.91 -7.66
CA ALA A 17 -11.48 9.72 -8.22
C ALA A 17 -10.10 9.24 -7.75
N GLU A 18 -9.96 8.86 -6.49
CA GLU A 18 -8.73 8.28 -5.96
C GLU A 18 -8.44 6.92 -6.61
N GLY A 19 -9.47 6.12 -6.85
CA GLY A 19 -9.34 4.85 -7.57
C GLY A 19 -8.77 5.04 -8.98
N VAL A 20 -9.30 6.01 -9.73
CA VAL A 20 -8.80 6.34 -11.08
C VAL A 20 -7.38 6.88 -11.02
N ARG A 21 -7.09 7.79 -10.11
CA ARG A 21 -5.75 8.37 -9.92
C ARG A 21 -4.70 7.26 -9.70
N CYS A 22 -4.96 6.36 -8.76
CA CYS A 22 -4.03 5.27 -8.46
C CYS A 22 -3.89 4.29 -9.62
N ALA A 23 -4.98 3.92 -10.28
CA ALA A 23 -4.93 3.00 -11.42
C ALA A 23 -4.07 3.57 -12.54
N GLN A 24 -4.26 4.85 -12.88
CA GLN A 24 -3.49 5.50 -13.93
C GLN A 24 -2.02 5.68 -13.55
N LEU A 25 -1.73 6.07 -12.32
CA LEU A 25 -0.35 6.20 -11.84
C LEU A 25 0.36 4.86 -11.81
N CYS A 26 -0.28 3.79 -11.34
CA CYS A 26 0.32 2.46 -11.36
C CYS A 26 0.64 2.02 -12.80
N PHE A 27 -0.26 2.28 -13.75
CA PHE A 27 0.02 1.97 -15.15
C PHE A 27 1.27 2.71 -15.65
N LYS A 28 1.37 4.02 -15.38
CA LYS A 28 2.53 4.82 -15.77
C LYS A 28 3.81 4.33 -15.12
N ILE A 29 3.77 4.08 -13.82
CA ILE A 29 4.93 3.58 -13.07
C ILE A 29 5.42 2.26 -13.66
N ASN A 30 4.50 1.33 -13.93
CA ASN A 30 4.83 0.00 -14.44
C ASN A 30 5.36 0.02 -15.90
N HIS A 31 5.23 1.15 -16.59
CA HIS A 31 5.71 1.34 -17.95
C HIS A 31 6.80 2.42 -18.06
N THR A 32 7.36 2.82 -16.94
CA THR A 32 8.45 3.80 -16.86
C THR A 32 9.74 3.08 -16.43
N MET A 33 10.86 3.48 -17.01
CA MET A 33 12.17 2.92 -16.65
C MET A 33 12.40 3.10 -15.15
N PRO A 34 12.61 2.01 -14.39
CA PRO A 34 12.88 2.12 -12.97
C PRO A 34 14.23 2.80 -12.70
N MET A 35 14.39 3.33 -11.49
CA MET A 35 15.62 3.99 -11.03
C MET A 35 15.97 5.24 -11.85
N THR A 36 14.96 5.99 -12.26
CA THR A 36 15.08 7.29 -12.91
C THR A 36 14.36 8.36 -12.11
N GLU A 37 14.67 9.62 -12.33
CA GLU A 37 13.97 10.73 -11.67
C GLU A 37 12.48 10.71 -11.98
N GLU A 38 12.11 10.41 -13.21
CA GLU A 38 10.71 10.33 -13.60
C GLU A 38 9.97 9.22 -12.84
N TYR A 39 10.58 8.04 -12.74
CA TYR A 39 10.03 6.93 -11.97
C TYR A 39 9.78 7.34 -10.51
N ASN A 40 10.80 7.93 -9.89
CA ASN A 40 10.72 8.36 -8.49
C ASN A 40 9.66 9.44 -8.28
N ARG A 41 9.50 10.35 -9.23
CA ARG A 41 8.48 11.39 -9.18
C ARG A 41 7.08 10.78 -9.22
N LEU A 42 6.85 9.82 -10.10
CA LEU A 42 5.55 9.13 -10.20
C LEU A 42 5.22 8.34 -8.95
N VAL A 43 6.19 7.63 -8.39
CA VAL A 43 6.01 6.89 -7.13
C VAL A 43 5.69 7.85 -5.98
N SER A 44 6.40 8.97 -5.88
CA SER A 44 6.10 9.99 -4.87
C SER A 44 4.68 10.55 -5.03
N GLU A 45 4.26 10.80 -6.26
CA GLU A 45 2.90 11.27 -6.55
C GLU A 45 1.84 10.24 -6.13
N LEU A 46 2.09 8.95 -6.39
CA LEU A 46 1.18 7.88 -5.99
C LEU A 46 0.91 7.90 -4.49
N PHE A 47 1.93 8.12 -3.69
CA PHE A 47 1.84 8.14 -2.22
C PHE A 47 1.67 9.55 -1.64
N MET A 48 1.32 10.54 -2.47
CA MET A 48 1.11 11.92 -2.03
C MET A 48 2.31 12.51 -1.27
N GLY A 49 3.51 12.13 -1.66
CA GLY A 49 4.75 12.55 -1.01
C GLY A 49 5.09 11.80 0.28
N ASN A 50 4.26 10.86 0.72
CA ASN A 50 4.47 10.10 1.96
C ASN A 50 5.40 8.89 1.74
N ILE A 51 6.52 9.11 1.12
CA ILE A 51 7.60 8.14 0.98
C ILE A 51 8.93 8.80 1.36
N GLY A 52 9.64 8.20 2.28
CA GLY A 52 10.87 8.75 2.85
C GLY A 52 12.08 8.58 1.94
N GLU A 53 13.17 9.23 2.32
CA GLU A 53 14.45 9.18 1.59
C GLU A 53 14.99 7.77 1.48
N ARG A 54 15.63 7.47 0.37
CA ARG A 54 16.26 6.18 0.07
C ARG A 54 15.28 5.01 0.06
N SER A 55 13.99 5.27 0.02
CA SER A 55 12.98 4.24 -0.14
C SER A 55 12.68 4.03 -1.59
N ARG A 56 12.43 2.79 -1.98
CA ARG A 56 12.09 2.43 -3.35
C ARG A 56 11.11 1.28 -3.39
N ILE A 57 10.26 1.33 -4.40
CA ILE A 57 9.32 0.25 -4.70
C ILE A 57 9.54 -0.16 -6.15
N MET A 58 9.79 -1.44 -6.37
CA MET A 58 10.12 -1.95 -7.71
C MET A 58 8.84 -2.29 -8.48
N PRO A 59 8.86 -2.04 -9.80
CA PRO A 59 7.73 -2.42 -10.64
C PRO A 59 7.76 -3.93 -10.96
N PRO A 60 6.63 -4.51 -11.36
CA PRO A 60 5.30 -3.92 -11.36
C PRO A 60 4.70 -3.87 -9.96
N LEU A 61 3.81 -2.90 -9.76
CA LEU A 61 3.11 -2.73 -8.48
C LEU A 61 1.64 -2.39 -8.74
N THR A 62 0.80 -2.71 -7.76
CA THR A 62 -0.59 -2.31 -7.74
C THR A 62 -0.91 -1.72 -6.38
N VAL A 63 -1.37 -0.48 -6.37
CA VAL A 63 -1.73 0.23 -5.15
C VAL A 63 -3.13 0.79 -5.31
N VAL A 64 -4.01 0.47 -4.37
CA VAL A 64 -5.34 1.04 -4.26
C VAL A 64 -5.34 1.96 -3.05
N ARG A 65 -5.81 3.18 -3.23
CA ARG A 65 -5.81 4.23 -2.20
C ARG A 65 -4.41 4.58 -1.71
N GLY A 66 -3.54 4.94 -2.64
CA GLY A 66 -2.18 5.39 -2.35
C GLY A 66 -2.10 6.59 -1.42
N ASN A 67 -3.18 7.41 -1.34
CA ASN A 67 -3.30 8.52 -0.40
C ASN A 67 -3.41 8.07 1.08
N SER A 68 -3.61 6.79 1.34
CA SER A 68 -3.68 6.21 2.69
C SER A 68 -2.45 5.37 3.04
N VAL A 69 -1.37 5.49 2.27
CA VAL A 69 -0.12 4.78 2.51
C VAL A 69 0.94 5.75 3.00
N LYS A 70 1.68 5.36 4.03
CA LYS A 70 2.84 6.07 4.53
C LYS A 70 4.04 5.14 4.55
N ILE A 71 5.11 5.55 3.89
CA ILE A 71 6.35 4.78 3.79
C ILE A 71 7.48 5.61 4.39
N GLY A 72 8.20 5.04 5.32
CA GLY A 72 9.34 5.67 5.97
C GLY A 72 10.57 5.74 5.09
N ARG A 73 11.73 5.89 5.73
CA ARG A 73 13.03 5.99 5.06
C ARG A 73 13.68 4.62 4.91
N ASN A 74 14.50 4.48 3.88
CA ASN A 74 15.29 3.29 3.64
C ASN A 74 14.44 2.01 3.58
N VAL A 75 13.26 2.11 2.98
CA VAL A 75 12.34 0.99 2.77
C VAL A 75 12.55 0.44 1.37
N VAL A 76 12.63 -0.87 1.25
CA VAL A 76 12.71 -1.55 -0.05
C VAL A 76 11.49 -2.44 -0.20
N VAL A 77 10.75 -2.22 -1.28
CA VAL A 77 9.63 -3.08 -1.69
C VAL A 77 9.97 -3.68 -3.04
N MET A 78 10.01 -5.00 -3.11
CA MET A 78 10.32 -5.72 -4.33
C MET A 78 9.09 -5.83 -5.24
N ASN A 79 9.31 -6.34 -6.43
CA ASN A 79 8.31 -6.41 -7.50
C ASN A 79 7.08 -7.26 -7.17
N ASN A 80 6.00 -7.00 -7.90
CA ASN A 80 4.70 -7.68 -7.77
C ASN A 80 4.04 -7.47 -6.40
N SER A 81 4.19 -6.30 -5.82
CA SER A 81 3.47 -5.95 -4.59
C SER A 81 2.03 -5.53 -4.87
N LEU A 82 1.16 -5.84 -3.93
CA LEU A 82 -0.23 -5.38 -3.92
C LEU A 82 -0.50 -4.68 -2.59
N PHE A 83 -0.89 -3.41 -2.65
CA PHE A 83 -1.30 -2.63 -1.49
C PHE A 83 -2.79 -2.28 -1.62
N MET A 84 -3.62 -2.91 -0.80
CA MET A 84 -5.04 -2.57 -0.65
C MET A 84 -5.17 -1.69 0.59
N ALA A 85 -5.15 -0.38 0.39
CA ALA A 85 -4.91 0.57 1.47
C ALA A 85 -6.16 1.32 1.96
N ALA A 86 -7.37 0.78 1.71
CA ALA A 86 -8.59 1.43 2.19
C ALA A 86 -8.61 1.58 3.72
N GLY A 87 -7.97 0.67 4.45
CA GLY A 87 -7.84 0.74 5.90
C GLY A 87 -6.54 1.39 6.39
N SER A 88 -5.74 1.92 5.49
CA SER A 88 -4.41 2.49 5.65
C SER A 88 -3.29 1.44 5.79
N ILE A 89 -2.12 1.81 5.28
CA ILE A 89 -0.91 1.01 5.40
C ILE A 89 0.21 1.95 5.84
N THR A 90 0.89 1.59 6.92
CA THR A 90 2.06 2.32 7.41
C THR A 90 3.26 1.39 7.42
N ILE A 91 4.32 1.79 6.73
CA ILE A 91 5.58 1.06 6.67
C ILE A 91 6.65 1.96 7.30
N GLU A 92 7.19 1.54 8.43
CA GLU A 92 8.18 2.32 9.16
C GLU A 92 9.57 2.20 8.51
N ASP A 93 10.57 2.86 9.08
CA ASP A 93 11.91 2.92 8.51
C ASP A 93 12.57 1.53 8.45
N ASP A 94 13.46 1.35 7.49
CA ASP A 94 14.33 0.18 7.36
C ASP A 94 13.59 -1.14 7.09
N VAL A 95 12.32 -1.09 6.71
CA VAL A 95 11.53 -2.29 6.40
C VAL A 95 11.92 -2.84 5.03
N MET A 96 12.01 -4.16 4.95
CA MET A 96 12.22 -4.89 3.70
C MET A 96 10.98 -5.71 3.37
N VAL A 97 10.42 -5.48 2.20
CA VAL A 97 9.28 -6.24 1.69
C VAL A 97 9.74 -6.99 0.44
N ALA A 98 9.74 -8.31 0.51
CA ALA A 98 10.18 -9.15 -0.60
C ALA A 98 9.14 -9.20 -1.73
N ALA A 99 9.45 -9.90 -2.79
CA ALA A 99 8.59 -9.99 -3.98
C ALA A 99 7.27 -10.70 -3.70
N ASN A 100 6.24 -10.33 -4.45
CA ASN A 100 4.91 -10.98 -4.42
C ASN A 100 4.21 -10.87 -3.06
N VAL A 101 4.48 -9.84 -2.31
CA VAL A 101 3.84 -9.59 -1.01
C VAL A 101 2.54 -8.82 -1.22
N GLN A 102 1.53 -9.18 -0.45
CA GLN A 102 0.25 -8.50 -0.40
C GLN A 102 0.04 -7.87 0.97
N LEU A 103 -0.23 -6.56 1.00
CA LEU A 103 -0.61 -5.84 2.21
C LEU A 103 -2.07 -5.44 2.06
N ILE A 104 -2.93 -6.06 2.84
CA ILE A 104 -4.39 -5.96 2.69
C ILE A 104 -4.99 -5.34 3.93
N SER A 105 -5.46 -4.11 3.83
CA SER A 105 -6.06 -3.39 4.98
C SER A 105 -7.58 -3.37 4.96
N ASN A 106 -8.20 -4.08 4.02
CA ASN A 106 -9.66 -4.15 3.96
C ASN A 106 -10.13 -5.51 3.46
N ASN A 107 -11.32 -5.88 3.93
CA ASN A 107 -12.10 -7.00 3.44
C ASN A 107 -13.47 -6.48 3.02
N HIS A 108 -14.33 -7.37 2.52
CA HIS A 108 -15.75 -7.09 2.32
C HIS A 108 -16.56 -7.68 3.48
N ASP A 109 -17.65 -6.99 3.85
CA ASP A 109 -18.60 -7.57 4.77
C ASP A 109 -19.16 -8.87 4.18
N LEU A 110 -19.31 -9.89 5.01
CA LEU A 110 -19.69 -11.22 4.53
C LEU A 110 -21.15 -11.29 4.05
N TYR A 111 -21.99 -10.37 4.50
CA TYR A 111 -23.41 -10.35 4.15
C TYR A 111 -23.77 -9.25 3.16
N ASP A 112 -23.05 -8.15 3.19
CA ASP A 112 -23.19 -7.06 2.22
C ASP A 112 -21.82 -6.73 1.60
N HIS A 113 -21.52 -7.36 0.48
CA HIS A 113 -20.21 -7.24 -0.18
C HIS A 113 -19.92 -5.83 -0.71
N GLN A 114 -20.91 -4.93 -0.71
CA GLN A 114 -20.69 -3.53 -1.08
C GLN A 114 -20.08 -2.72 0.09
N ILE A 115 -20.02 -3.29 1.28
CA ILE A 115 -19.40 -2.68 2.44
C ILE A 115 -17.97 -3.22 2.60
N LEU A 116 -16.97 -2.33 2.59
CA LEU A 116 -15.62 -2.70 2.96
C LEU A 116 -15.48 -2.59 4.49
N THR A 117 -14.86 -3.60 5.09
CA THR A 117 -14.43 -3.55 6.48
C THR A 117 -12.94 -3.28 6.51
N CYS A 118 -12.53 -2.20 7.17
CA CYS A 118 -11.19 -1.64 7.06
C CYS A 118 -10.49 -1.63 8.42
N LYS A 119 -9.27 -2.14 8.45
CA LYS A 119 -8.37 -2.08 9.62
C LYS A 119 -6.96 -1.82 9.14
N PRO A 120 -6.19 -0.94 9.80
CA PRO A 120 -4.84 -0.60 9.34
C PRO A 120 -3.88 -1.79 9.40
N VAL A 121 -2.96 -1.80 8.45
CA VAL A 121 -1.78 -2.66 8.45
C VAL A 121 -0.58 -1.81 8.84
N ARG A 122 0.25 -2.32 9.72
CA ARG A 122 1.46 -1.64 10.15
C ARG A 122 2.66 -2.57 10.13
N LEU A 123 3.70 -2.16 9.42
CA LEU A 123 4.99 -2.82 9.41
C LEU A 123 5.96 -1.95 10.20
N LYS A 124 6.37 -2.43 11.37
CA LYS A 124 7.25 -1.67 12.26
C LYS A 124 8.71 -1.74 11.81
N ARG A 125 9.48 -0.80 12.32
CA ARG A 125 10.87 -0.58 11.94
C ARG A 125 11.69 -1.89 11.86
N ASN A 126 12.45 -1.99 10.78
CA ASN A 126 13.41 -3.07 10.55
C ASN A 126 12.78 -4.48 10.48
N CYS A 127 11.47 -4.61 10.29
CA CYS A 127 10.91 -5.93 10.02
C CYS A 127 11.17 -6.36 8.57
N TRP A 128 11.08 -7.65 8.33
CA TRP A 128 11.25 -8.23 7.00
C TRP A 128 10.04 -9.09 6.67
N ILE A 129 9.40 -8.78 5.56
CA ILE A 129 8.26 -9.55 5.04
C ILE A 129 8.78 -10.46 3.93
N GLY A 130 8.72 -11.76 4.15
CA GLY A 130 9.22 -12.75 3.21
C GLY A 130 8.38 -12.84 1.93
N ALA A 131 8.99 -13.34 0.86
CA ALA A 131 8.35 -13.43 -0.45
C ALA A 131 7.04 -14.21 -0.40
N GLY A 132 6.03 -13.70 -1.08
CA GLY A 132 4.71 -14.32 -1.18
C GLY A 132 3.83 -14.19 0.04
N ALA A 133 4.28 -13.51 1.10
CA ALA A 133 3.47 -13.33 2.31
C ALA A 133 2.26 -12.43 2.06
N THR A 134 1.18 -12.70 2.76
CA THR A 134 -0.01 -11.85 2.78
C THR A 134 -0.24 -11.37 4.21
N ILE A 135 -0.25 -10.05 4.39
CA ILE A 135 -0.55 -9.41 5.67
C ILE A 135 -2.01 -8.96 5.63
N LEU A 136 -2.79 -9.44 6.57
CA LEU A 136 -4.24 -9.24 6.60
C LEU A 136 -4.64 -7.97 7.38
N PRO A 137 -5.89 -7.50 7.22
CA PRO A 137 -6.36 -6.31 7.90
C PRO A 137 -6.17 -6.36 9.43
N GLY A 138 -5.69 -5.27 9.99
CA GLY A 138 -5.50 -5.12 11.42
C GLY A 138 -4.21 -5.71 11.97
N ILE A 139 -3.36 -6.27 11.12
CA ILE A 139 -2.12 -6.91 11.56
C ILE A 139 -0.99 -5.88 11.66
N THR A 140 -0.29 -5.93 12.77
CA THR A 140 0.97 -5.22 12.99
C THR A 140 2.10 -6.25 13.02
N VAL A 141 3.07 -6.09 12.14
CA VAL A 141 4.32 -6.85 12.20
C VAL A 141 5.29 -6.08 13.10
N GLY A 142 5.77 -6.72 14.14
CA GLY A 142 6.58 -6.08 15.17
C GLY A 142 7.95 -5.62 14.69
N GLU A 143 8.56 -4.75 15.46
CA GLU A 143 9.92 -4.27 15.20
C GLU A 143 10.92 -5.43 15.17
N ASN A 144 11.79 -5.45 14.17
CA ASN A 144 12.78 -6.50 13.92
C ASN A 144 12.21 -7.90 13.62
N ALA A 145 10.91 -8.05 13.47
CA ALA A 145 10.29 -9.36 13.18
C ALA A 145 10.54 -9.81 11.74
N VAL A 146 10.41 -11.11 11.54
CA VAL A 146 10.44 -11.74 10.21
C VAL A 146 9.15 -12.53 10.01
#